data_8e8f7b5652ddfebe84f4ef28268d95fc
#
_entry.id   8e8f7b5652ddfebe84f4ef28268d95fc
#
_cell.length_a   1.000
_cell.length_b   1.000
_cell.length_c   1.000
_cell.angle_alpha   90.00
_cell.angle_beta   90.00
_cell.angle_gamma   90.00
#
_symmetry.space_group_name_H-M   'P 1'
#
loop_
_entity.id
_entity.type
_entity.pdbx_description
1 polymer ?
#
loop_
_entity_poly.entity_id
_entity_poly.type
_entity_poly.pdbx_seq_one_letter_code
_entity_poly.pdbx_strand_id
1 'polypeptide(L)'
;KPFQKICIATFCIFNAFNCVAGFAFFIIVYYMNAGDPVAAGNWPAIFGSVSALCTCFLVIPVVNWMAQRFGKRQTFLFTQSISLAGYAMFWWSFSPANPYLMILPIPLYVFGIGSLFTLMMSMTADICDLDELETYQRREGLFGAIYWWMVKFGAAFAGLLSGLILSVVGFDQTVTVQSDSALEGLRAAFILVPAIGTLIGIWVMRSYDLDEARAREIRDALDARAAQS
;
A
#
# COMPACT_ATOMS: atom_id res chain seq x y z
N LYS A 1 10.26 -18.98 -0.94
CA LYS A 1 10.09 -19.07 0.53
C LYS A 1 9.08 -18.01 0.97
N PRO A 2 8.22 -18.26 1.98
CA PRO A 2 7.13 -17.37 2.35
C PRO A 2 7.59 -15.96 2.71
N PHE A 3 8.70 -15.78 3.42
CA PHE A 3 9.23 -14.47 3.79
C PHE A 3 9.62 -13.60 2.58
N GLN A 4 10.22 -14.19 1.54
CA GLN A 4 10.57 -13.45 0.32
C GLN A 4 9.32 -12.89 -0.38
N LYS A 5 8.22 -13.66 -0.39
CA LYS A 5 6.94 -13.22 -0.96
C LYS A 5 6.37 -12.00 -0.22
N ILE A 6 6.43 -12.02 1.13
CA ILE A 6 6.05 -10.86 1.96
C ILE A 6 6.92 -9.65 1.64
N CYS A 7 8.24 -9.81 1.59
CA CYS A 7 9.17 -8.71 1.28
C CYS A 7 8.89 -8.08 -0.09
N ILE A 8 8.70 -8.91 -1.13
CA ILE A 8 8.42 -8.42 -2.50
C ILE A 8 7.06 -7.70 -2.54
N ALA A 9 6.01 -8.30 -1.97
CA ALA A 9 4.69 -7.67 -1.94
C ALA A 9 4.71 -6.34 -1.18
N THR A 10 5.37 -6.31 -0.01
CA THR A 10 5.52 -5.08 0.79
C THR A 10 6.27 -4.01 0.00
N PHE A 11 7.40 -4.35 -0.62
CA PHE A 11 8.18 -3.41 -1.42
C PHE A 11 7.33 -2.82 -2.57
N CYS A 12 6.67 -3.66 -3.36
CA CYS A 12 5.91 -3.19 -4.52
C CYS A 12 4.71 -2.32 -4.13
N ILE A 13 3.92 -2.74 -3.13
CA ILE A 13 2.71 -2.02 -2.73
C ILE A 13 3.06 -0.75 -1.96
N PHE A 14 4.06 -0.80 -1.07
CA PHE A 14 4.47 0.37 -0.31
C PHE A 14 5.10 1.44 -1.19
N ASN A 15 5.93 1.03 -2.17
CA ASN A 15 6.46 1.91 -3.20
C ASN A 15 5.33 2.59 -3.98
N ALA A 16 4.40 1.80 -4.48
CA ALA A 16 3.24 2.27 -5.23
C ALA A 16 2.43 3.29 -4.43
N PHE A 17 2.14 3.01 -3.16
CA PHE A 17 1.41 3.92 -2.28
C PHE A 17 2.15 5.25 -2.06
N ASN A 18 3.47 5.22 -1.85
CA ASN A 18 4.25 6.44 -1.68
C ASN A 18 4.29 7.30 -2.95
N CYS A 19 4.34 6.68 -4.14
CA CYS A 19 4.19 7.41 -5.40
C CYS A 19 2.84 8.13 -5.49
N VAL A 20 1.74 7.46 -5.10
CA VAL A 20 0.40 8.08 -5.05
C VAL A 20 0.37 9.27 -4.10
N ALA A 21 0.90 9.12 -2.90
CA ALA A 21 0.93 10.20 -1.91
C ALA A 21 1.66 11.44 -2.44
N GLY A 22 2.77 11.25 -3.16
CA GLY A 22 3.49 12.33 -3.83
C GLY A 22 2.69 12.97 -4.97
N PHE A 23 2.14 12.17 -5.87
CA PHE A 23 1.42 12.68 -7.05
C PHE A 23 0.09 13.35 -6.71
N ALA A 24 -0.59 12.93 -5.62
CA ALA A 24 -1.84 13.55 -5.20
C ALA A 24 -1.69 15.07 -5.02
N PHE A 25 -0.60 15.52 -4.40
CA PHE A 25 -0.32 16.94 -4.23
C PHE A 25 -0.25 17.68 -5.59
N PHE A 26 0.51 17.13 -6.54
CA PHE A 26 0.68 17.73 -7.87
C PHE A 26 -0.64 17.76 -8.65
N ILE A 27 -1.46 16.72 -8.58
CA ILE A 27 -2.77 16.69 -9.24
C ILE A 27 -3.71 17.71 -8.63
N ILE A 28 -3.76 17.82 -7.31
CA ILE A 28 -4.63 18.78 -6.63
C ILE A 28 -4.23 20.22 -6.97
N VAL A 29 -2.95 20.55 -6.96
CA VAL A 29 -2.47 21.89 -7.24
C VAL A 29 -2.55 22.21 -8.73
N TYR A 30 -1.95 21.40 -9.59
CA TYR A 30 -1.76 21.76 -10.99
C TYR A 30 -2.92 21.37 -11.90
N TYR A 31 -3.55 20.20 -11.67
CA TYR A 31 -4.67 19.79 -12.50
C TYR A 31 -6.00 20.37 -12.03
N MET A 32 -6.27 20.37 -10.72
CA MET A 32 -7.56 20.84 -10.20
C MET A 32 -7.62 22.35 -9.98
N ASN A 33 -6.48 22.99 -9.70
CA ASN A 33 -6.41 24.43 -9.36
C ASN A 33 -5.44 25.22 -10.27
N ALA A 34 -5.22 24.77 -11.50
CA ALA A 34 -4.44 25.45 -12.55
C ALA A 34 -3.05 25.95 -12.09
N GLY A 35 -2.39 25.21 -11.17
CA GLY A 35 -1.07 25.53 -10.66
C GLY A 35 -1.04 26.61 -9.56
N ASP A 36 -2.19 26.99 -9.02
CA ASP A 36 -2.26 27.96 -7.90
C ASP A 36 -2.37 27.24 -6.55
N PRO A 37 -1.28 27.24 -5.73
CA PRO A 37 -1.30 26.64 -4.41
C PRO A 37 -2.25 27.33 -3.43
N VAL A 38 -2.53 28.61 -3.63
CA VAL A 38 -3.45 29.39 -2.77
C VAL A 38 -4.89 28.96 -3.07
N ALA A 39 -5.24 28.80 -4.34
CA ALA A 39 -6.54 28.26 -4.76
C ALA A 39 -6.73 26.81 -4.32
N ALA A 40 -5.67 25.99 -4.34
CA ALA A 40 -5.70 24.63 -3.82
C ALA A 40 -5.96 24.58 -2.30
N GLY A 41 -5.57 25.62 -1.55
CA GLY A 41 -5.88 25.78 -0.14
C GLY A 41 -5.57 24.53 0.70
N ASN A 42 -6.56 24.04 1.43
CA ASN A 42 -6.42 22.89 2.33
C ASN A 42 -6.69 21.52 1.69
N TRP A 43 -6.99 21.46 0.39
CA TRP A 43 -7.37 20.20 -0.27
C TRP A 43 -6.31 19.07 -0.15
N PRO A 44 -4.98 19.33 -0.29
CA PRO A 44 -3.97 18.30 -0.06
C PRO A 44 -3.98 17.77 1.38
N ALA A 45 -4.18 18.65 2.36
CA ALA A 45 -4.28 18.27 3.77
C ALA A 45 -5.57 17.46 4.05
N ILE A 46 -6.70 17.86 3.46
CA ILE A 46 -7.97 17.13 3.56
C ILE A 46 -7.81 15.73 2.98
N PHE A 47 -7.20 15.59 1.79
CA PHE A 47 -6.92 14.29 1.17
C PHE A 47 -6.13 13.36 2.11
N GLY A 48 -5.03 13.86 2.68
CA GLY A 48 -4.21 13.11 3.62
C GLY A 48 -4.94 12.75 4.92
N SER A 49 -5.65 13.73 5.50
CA SER A 49 -6.37 13.53 6.77
C SER A 49 -7.52 12.53 6.63
N VAL A 50 -8.33 12.64 5.57
CA VAL A 50 -9.41 11.68 5.29
C VAL A 50 -8.84 10.29 5.04
N SER A 51 -7.73 10.19 4.30
CA SER A 51 -7.04 8.90 4.08
C SER A 51 -6.59 8.26 5.41
N ALA A 52 -6.00 9.03 6.32
CA ALA A 52 -5.57 8.55 7.63
C ALA A 52 -6.76 8.11 8.49
N LEU A 53 -7.82 8.92 8.56
CA LEU A 53 -9.02 8.60 9.32
C LEU A 53 -9.73 7.35 8.78
N CYS A 54 -9.88 7.23 7.46
CA CYS A 54 -10.44 6.03 6.85
C CYS A 54 -9.57 4.80 7.14
N THR A 55 -8.25 4.92 7.11
CA THR A 55 -7.36 3.82 7.44
C THR A 55 -7.55 3.37 8.90
N CYS A 56 -7.52 4.30 9.84
CA CYS A 56 -7.61 3.99 11.26
C CYS A 56 -8.99 3.45 11.68
N PHE A 57 -10.06 4.11 11.27
CA PHE A 57 -11.40 3.82 11.81
C PHE A 57 -12.23 2.87 10.95
N LEU A 58 -11.92 2.73 9.67
CA LEU A 58 -12.64 1.84 8.76
C LEU A 58 -11.78 0.63 8.39
N VAL A 59 -10.60 0.86 7.81
CA VAL A 59 -9.84 -0.21 7.17
C VAL A 59 -9.26 -1.19 8.18
N ILE A 60 -8.56 -0.70 9.21
CA ILE A 60 -7.92 -1.58 10.20
C ILE A 60 -8.93 -2.51 10.90
N PRO A 61 -10.08 -2.02 11.42
CA PRO A 61 -11.09 -2.89 12.02
C PRO A 61 -11.67 -3.91 11.04
N VAL A 62 -11.99 -3.49 9.81
CA VAL A 62 -12.56 -4.37 8.78
C VAL A 62 -11.55 -5.44 8.37
N VAL A 63 -10.29 -5.07 8.15
CA VAL A 63 -9.22 -6.01 7.78
C VAL A 63 -8.98 -7.03 8.89
N ASN A 64 -8.96 -6.60 10.16
CA ASN A 64 -8.80 -7.51 11.29
C ASN A 64 -9.97 -8.50 11.39
N TRP A 65 -11.21 -8.02 11.26
CA TRP A 65 -12.38 -8.89 11.25
C TRP A 65 -12.34 -9.90 10.10
N MET A 66 -12.01 -9.45 8.89
CA MET A 66 -11.88 -10.32 7.72
C MET A 66 -10.77 -11.35 7.88
N ALA A 67 -9.62 -10.95 8.43
CA ALA A 67 -8.48 -11.84 8.64
C ALA A 67 -8.81 -12.98 9.58
N GLN A 68 -9.58 -12.71 10.65
CA GLN A 68 -10.04 -13.74 11.60
C GLN A 68 -11.06 -14.70 10.97
N ARG A 69 -11.87 -14.25 10.01
CA ARG A 69 -12.93 -15.06 9.40
C ARG A 69 -12.50 -15.83 8.15
N PHE A 70 -11.71 -15.21 7.29
CA PHE A 70 -11.34 -15.73 5.98
C PHE A 70 -9.85 -16.10 5.86
N GLY A 71 -9.07 -15.81 6.91
CA GLY A 71 -7.61 -15.96 6.91
C GLY A 71 -6.87 -14.79 6.25
N LYS A 72 -5.61 -14.62 6.64
CA LYS A 72 -4.77 -13.46 6.29
C LYS A 72 -4.53 -13.32 4.78
N ARG A 73 -4.21 -14.44 4.10
CA ARG A 73 -3.94 -14.45 2.65
C ARG A 73 -5.14 -14.01 1.81
N GLN A 74 -6.33 -14.58 2.08
CA GLN A 74 -7.54 -14.24 1.31
C GLN A 74 -7.96 -12.80 1.55
N THR A 75 -7.89 -12.35 2.80
CA THR A 75 -8.17 -10.95 3.17
C THR A 75 -7.24 -10.00 2.44
N PHE A 76 -5.94 -10.31 2.39
CA PHE A 76 -4.98 -9.49 1.64
C PHE A 76 -5.33 -9.40 0.17
N LEU A 77 -5.58 -10.52 -0.50
CA LEU A 77 -5.93 -10.53 -1.93
C LEU A 77 -7.19 -9.71 -2.21
N PHE A 78 -8.21 -9.85 -1.36
CA PHE A 78 -9.47 -9.12 -1.50
C PHE A 78 -9.30 -7.61 -1.29
N THR A 79 -8.61 -7.21 -0.24
CA THR A 79 -8.40 -5.78 0.08
C THR A 79 -7.52 -5.08 -0.96
N GLN A 80 -6.53 -5.77 -1.52
CA GLN A 80 -5.74 -5.24 -2.63
C GLN A 80 -6.57 -5.10 -3.91
N SER A 81 -7.51 -6.00 -4.15
CA SER A 81 -8.45 -5.89 -5.30
C SER A 81 -9.40 -4.69 -5.14
N ILE A 82 -9.88 -4.42 -3.92
CA ILE A 82 -10.65 -3.19 -3.62
C ILE A 82 -9.80 -1.95 -3.89
N SER A 83 -8.54 -1.96 -3.48
CA SER A 83 -7.62 -0.84 -3.69
C SER A 83 -7.40 -0.55 -5.18
N LEU A 84 -7.32 -1.57 -6.03
CA LEU A 84 -7.25 -1.39 -7.49
C LEU A 84 -8.48 -0.66 -8.03
N ALA A 85 -9.68 -1.02 -7.56
CA ALA A 85 -10.91 -0.31 -7.95
C ALA A 85 -10.87 1.16 -7.48
N GLY A 86 -10.33 1.43 -6.28
CA GLY A 86 -10.11 2.78 -5.76
C GLY A 86 -9.19 3.60 -6.65
N TYR A 87 -8.05 3.04 -7.08
CA TYR A 87 -7.14 3.73 -8.02
C TYR A 87 -7.81 4.04 -9.35
N ALA A 88 -8.52 3.09 -9.95
CA ALA A 88 -9.22 3.32 -11.20
C ALA A 88 -10.28 4.44 -11.08
N MET A 89 -10.99 4.49 -9.95
CA MET A 89 -12.03 5.47 -9.70
C MET A 89 -11.49 6.91 -9.63
N PHE A 90 -10.23 7.13 -9.24
CA PHE A 90 -9.61 8.45 -9.23
C PHE A 90 -9.56 9.12 -10.61
N TRP A 91 -9.57 8.36 -11.70
CA TRP A 91 -9.60 8.93 -13.05
C TRP A 91 -10.76 9.89 -13.26
N TRP A 92 -11.93 9.54 -12.74
CA TRP A 92 -13.14 10.36 -12.85
C TRP A 92 -13.34 11.30 -11.66
N SER A 93 -12.71 11.00 -10.52
CA SER A 93 -12.94 11.73 -9.27
C SER A 93 -12.08 12.99 -9.13
N PHE A 94 -10.94 13.07 -9.79
CA PHE A 94 -10.21 14.32 -9.91
C PHE A 94 -10.90 15.24 -10.93
N SER A 95 -11.71 16.16 -10.42
CA SER A 95 -12.48 17.08 -11.26
C SER A 95 -12.26 18.52 -10.79
N PRO A 96 -11.78 19.43 -11.68
CA PRO A 96 -11.67 20.86 -11.36
C PRO A 96 -13.01 21.49 -10.98
N ALA A 97 -14.13 20.98 -11.56
CA ALA A 97 -15.45 21.54 -11.31
C ALA A 97 -16.01 21.19 -9.91
N ASN A 98 -15.59 20.03 -9.33
CA ASN A 98 -16.07 19.62 -8.01
C ASN A 98 -14.97 18.87 -7.24
N PRO A 99 -14.19 19.57 -6.42
CA PRO A 99 -13.11 18.96 -5.64
C PRO A 99 -13.56 17.90 -4.64
N TYR A 100 -14.81 17.92 -4.17
CA TYR A 100 -15.33 16.93 -3.23
C TYR A 100 -15.36 15.52 -3.79
N LEU A 101 -15.44 15.36 -5.12
CA LEU A 101 -15.45 14.04 -5.76
C LEU A 101 -14.18 13.23 -5.48
N MET A 102 -13.03 13.86 -5.24
CA MET A 102 -11.79 13.16 -4.93
C MET A 102 -11.83 12.41 -3.58
N ILE A 103 -12.78 12.75 -2.69
CA ILE A 103 -12.94 12.08 -1.40
C ILE A 103 -13.56 10.69 -1.58
N LEU A 104 -14.38 10.49 -2.61
CA LEU A 104 -15.16 9.27 -2.82
C LEU A 104 -14.30 8.00 -2.97
N PRO A 105 -13.19 7.96 -3.76
CA PRO A 105 -12.35 6.78 -3.88
C PRO A 105 -11.41 6.55 -2.69
N ILE A 106 -11.25 7.54 -1.78
CA ILE A 106 -10.32 7.43 -0.66
C ILE A 106 -10.55 6.18 0.19
N PRO A 107 -11.78 5.87 0.66
CA PRO A 107 -11.99 4.66 1.45
C PRO A 107 -11.56 3.38 0.73
N LEU A 108 -11.69 3.32 -0.59
CA LEU A 108 -11.35 2.13 -1.37
C LEU A 108 -9.82 1.96 -1.52
N TYR A 109 -9.11 3.02 -1.93
CA TYR A 109 -7.67 2.88 -2.18
C TYR A 109 -6.86 2.66 -0.89
N VAL A 110 -7.30 3.19 0.26
CA VAL A 110 -6.59 3.00 1.53
C VAL A 110 -6.69 1.58 2.09
N PHE A 111 -7.59 0.72 1.56
CA PHE A 111 -7.58 -0.71 1.88
C PHE A 111 -6.25 -1.37 1.53
N GLY A 112 -5.58 -0.93 0.47
CA GLY A 112 -4.28 -1.44 0.07
C GLY A 112 -3.23 -1.27 1.16
N ILE A 113 -3.02 -0.04 1.61
CA ILE A 113 -1.98 0.26 2.61
C ILE A 113 -2.37 -0.21 4.02
N GLY A 114 -3.63 -0.06 4.40
CA GLY A 114 -4.11 -0.49 5.71
C GLY A 114 -4.00 -2.00 5.90
N SER A 115 -4.37 -2.79 4.88
CA SER A 115 -4.20 -4.24 4.92
C SER A 115 -2.72 -4.66 4.87
N LEU A 116 -1.88 -3.94 4.15
CA LEU A 116 -0.46 -4.21 4.09
C LEU A 116 0.15 -4.20 5.50
N PHE A 117 0.01 -3.08 6.23
CA PHE A 117 0.59 -2.97 7.57
C PHE A 117 -0.03 -3.95 8.57
N THR A 118 -1.35 -4.12 8.54
CA THR A 118 -2.04 -5.00 9.48
C THR A 118 -1.69 -6.47 9.27
N LEU A 119 -1.71 -6.95 8.02
CA LEU A 119 -1.55 -8.37 7.72
C LEU A 119 -0.09 -8.78 7.60
N MET A 120 0.79 -7.96 6.98
CA MET A 120 2.18 -8.35 6.77
C MET A 120 2.97 -8.48 8.07
N MET A 121 2.69 -7.64 9.08
CA MET A 121 3.29 -7.78 10.40
C MET A 121 2.87 -9.10 11.06
N SER A 122 1.57 -9.43 11.00
CA SER A 122 1.04 -10.69 11.53
C SER A 122 1.58 -11.91 10.78
N MET A 123 1.69 -11.83 9.44
CA MET A 123 2.25 -12.92 8.62
C MET A 123 3.77 -13.07 8.84
N THR A 124 4.48 -12.00 9.18
CA THR A 124 5.89 -12.06 9.55
C THR A 124 6.07 -12.80 10.87
N ALA A 125 5.17 -12.59 11.85
CA ALA A 125 5.18 -13.36 13.10
C ALA A 125 4.98 -14.87 12.84
N ASP A 126 4.03 -15.25 11.97
CA ASP A 126 3.84 -16.66 11.60
C ASP A 126 5.09 -17.28 10.95
N ILE A 127 5.88 -16.48 10.22
CA ILE A 127 7.15 -16.91 9.64
C ILE A 127 8.22 -17.10 10.71
N CYS A 128 8.24 -16.23 11.74
CA CYS A 128 9.14 -16.42 12.88
C CYS A 128 8.85 -17.72 13.63
N ASP A 129 7.57 -18.04 13.80
CA ASP A 129 7.15 -19.29 14.44
C ASP A 129 7.56 -20.52 13.58
N LEU A 130 7.41 -20.46 12.26
CA LEU A 130 7.90 -21.49 11.33
C LEU A 130 9.43 -21.67 11.43
N ASP A 131 10.17 -20.56 11.44
CA ASP A 131 11.62 -20.57 11.55
C ASP A 131 12.10 -21.14 12.89
N GLU A 132 11.42 -20.82 13.98
CA GLU A 132 11.69 -21.37 15.31
C GLU A 132 11.42 -22.90 15.36
N LEU A 133 10.36 -23.37 14.72
CA LEU A 133 10.05 -24.79 14.64
C LEU A 133 11.15 -25.57 13.91
N GLU A 134 11.70 -25.00 12.81
CA GLU A 134 12.72 -25.62 11.97
C GLU A 134 14.14 -25.51 12.54
N THR A 135 14.48 -24.36 13.16
CA THR A 135 15.87 -24.04 13.55
C THR A 135 16.12 -24.05 15.05
N TYR A 136 15.07 -24.18 15.87
CA TYR A 136 15.15 -24.05 17.34
C TYR A 136 15.68 -22.68 17.83
N GLN A 137 15.62 -21.66 16.97
CA GLN A 137 16.07 -20.31 17.26
C GLN A 137 14.99 -19.30 16.92
N ARG A 138 14.59 -18.46 17.89
CA ARG A 138 13.62 -17.40 17.67
C ARG A 138 14.32 -16.14 17.14
N ARG A 139 14.25 -15.91 15.83
CA ARG A 139 14.98 -14.84 15.14
C ARG A 139 14.08 -13.66 14.74
N GLU A 140 13.14 -13.27 15.60
CA GLU A 140 12.18 -12.16 15.32
C GLU A 140 12.88 -10.84 14.95
N GLY A 141 13.97 -10.50 15.64
CA GLY A 141 14.72 -9.28 15.36
C GLY A 141 15.28 -9.24 13.94
N LEU A 142 15.74 -10.39 13.42
CA LEU A 142 16.26 -10.48 12.04
C LEU A 142 15.14 -10.28 11.01
N PHE A 143 14.04 -11.00 11.15
CA PHE A 143 12.90 -10.89 10.21
C PHE A 143 12.27 -9.50 10.27
N GLY A 144 12.09 -8.93 11.47
CA GLY A 144 11.60 -7.58 11.65
C GLY A 144 12.52 -6.52 11.04
N ALA A 145 13.84 -6.63 11.24
CA ALA A 145 14.81 -5.70 10.65
C ALA A 145 14.77 -5.72 9.12
N ILE A 146 14.74 -6.91 8.50
CA ILE A 146 14.64 -7.05 7.02
C ILE A 146 13.31 -6.48 6.51
N TYR A 147 12.19 -6.76 7.19
CA TYR A 147 10.89 -6.25 6.81
C TYR A 147 10.88 -4.70 6.80
N TRP A 148 11.30 -4.06 7.88
CA TRP A 148 11.36 -2.61 7.96
C TRP A 148 12.39 -1.98 7.02
N TRP A 149 13.47 -2.70 6.73
CA TRP A 149 14.41 -2.28 5.70
C TRP A 149 13.74 -2.23 4.32
N MET A 150 12.93 -3.25 3.96
CA MET A 150 12.16 -3.28 2.71
C MET A 150 11.16 -2.12 2.63
N VAL A 151 10.48 -1.79 3.73
CA VAL A 151 9.58 -0.62 3.79
C VAL A 151 10.33 0.68 3.52
N LYS A 152 11.46 0.91 4.18
CA LYS A 152 12.28 2.12 4.00
C LYS A 152 12.88 2.20 2.61
N PHE A 153 13.37 1.09 2.10
CA PHE A 153 13.93 1.00 0.75
C PHE A 153 12.85 1.29 -0.31
N GLY A 154 11.64 0.76 -0.12
CA GLY A 154 10.49 1.07 -0.97
C GLY A 154 10.15 2.56 -0.98
N ALA A 155 10.16 3.22 0.18
CA ALA A 155 9.92 4.66 0.26
C ALA A 155 10.98 5.48 -0.48
N ALA A 156 12.26 5.14 -0.32
CA ALA A 156 13.36 5.80 -1.03
C ALA A 156 13.26 5.60 -2.55
N PHE A 157 12.95 4.37 -2.97
CA PHE A 157 12.76 4.05 -4.38
C PHE A 157 11.55 4.76 -4.99
N ALA A 158 10.47 4.94 -4.21
CA ALA A 158 9.30 5.71 -4.63
C ALA A 158 9.66 7.17 -4.92
N GLY A 159 10.51 7.79 -4.12
CA GLY A 159 11.01 9.15 -4.38
C GLY A 159 11.77 9.24 -5.70
N LEU A 160 12.69 8.31 -5.96
CA LEU A 160 13.41 8.22 -7.22
C LEU A 160 12.46 8.02 -8.41
N LEU A 161 11.56 7.05 -8.30
CA LEU A 161 10.58 6.72 -9.35
C LEU A 161 9.65 7.90 -9.62
N SER A 162 9.18 8.60 -8.59
CA SER A 162 8.35 9.80 -8.74
C SER A 162 9.06 10.90 -9.51
N GLY A 163 10.34 11.17 -9.21
CA GLY A 163 11.14 12.14 -9.95
C GLY A 163 11.32 11.76 -11.43
N LEU A 164 11.62 10.49 -11.71
CA LEU A 164 11.72 9.97 -13.08
C LEU A 164 10.41 10.10 -13.85
N ILE A 165 9.28 9.76 -13.23
CA ILE A 165 7.95 9.85 -13.83
C ILE A 165 7.63 11.31 -14.16
N LEU A 166 7.84 12.26 -13.24
CA LEU A 166 7.62 13.68 -13.49
C LEU A 166 8.46 14.17 -14.70
N SER A 167 9.71 13.74 -14.80
CA SER A 167 10.57 14.07 -15.95
C SER A 167 10.03 13.47 -17.26
N VAL A 168 9.60 12.21 -17.25
CA VAL A 168 9.10 11.52 -18.46
C VAL A 168 7.79 12.10 -18.96
N VAL A 169 6.88 12.49 -18.04
CA VAL A 169 5.61 13.12 -18.44
C VAL A 169 5.78 14.58 -18.87
N GLY A 170 6.98 15.13 -18.76
CA GLY A 170 7.28 16.51 -19.15
C GLY A 170 6.76 17.55 -18.16
N PHE A 171 6.66 17.17 -16.86
CA PHE A 171 6.27 18.11 -15.82
C PHE A 171 7.42 19.10 -15.53
N ASP A 172 7.17 20.38 -15.71
CA ASP A 172 8.15 21.46 -15.48
C ASP A 172 7.81 22.23 -14.20
N GLN A 173 8.64 22.08 -13.17
CA GLN A 173 8.46 22.75 -11.88
C GLN A 173 8.67 24.28 -11.93
N THR A 174 9.21 24.80 -13.01
CA THR A 174 9.50 26.26 -13.16
C THR A 174 8.31 27.05 -13.69
N VAL A 175 7.30 26.37 -14.25
CA VAL A 175 6.11 27.01 -14.81
C VAL A 175 4.86 26.72 -13.97
N THR A 176 4.01 27.71 -13.82
CA THR A 176 2.76 27.58 -13.08
C THR A 176 1.72 26.79 -13.88
N VAL A 177 1.63 27.03 -15.18
CA VAL A 177 0.68 26.35 -16.06
C VAL A 177 1.40 25.24 -16.81
N GLN A 178 1.00 24.00 -16.53
CA GLN A 178 1.55 22.80 -17.17
C GLN A 178 0.87 22.54 -18.52
N SER A 179 1.54 21.80 -19.39
CA SER A 179 0.91 21.32 -20.63
C SER A 179 -0.18 20.27 -20.31
N ASP A 180 -1.22 20.22 -21.14
CA ASP A 180 -2.29 19.23 -20.97
C ASP A 180 -1.76 17.80 -21.02
N SER A 181 -0.75 17.51 -21.87
CA SER A 181 -0.08 16.21 -21.96
C SER A 181 0.65 15.84 -20.67
N ALA A 182 1.30 16.79 -19.99
CA ALA A 182 1.96 16.53 -18.70
C ALA A 182 0.95 16.24 -17.59
N LEU A 183 -0.17 16.96 -17.56
CA LEU A 183 -1.24 16.75 -16.58
C LEU A 183 -1.95 15.40 -16.80
N GLU A 184 -2.24 15.02 -18.03
CA GLU A 184 -2.81 13.70 -18.35
C GLU A 184 -1.82 12.58 -18.04
N GLY A 185 -0.56 12.75 -18.38
CA GLY A 185 0.51 11.80 -18.03
C GLY A 185 0.64 11.61 -16.52
N LEU A 186 0.57 12.69 -15.74
CA LEU A 186 0.60 12.64 -14.28
C LEU A 186 -0.61 11.90 -13.69
N ARG A 187 -1.82 12.15 -14.23
CA ARG A 187 -3.05 11.41 -13.83
C ARG A 187 -2.95 9.93 -14.17
N ALA A 188 -2.45 9.61 -15.36
CA ALA A 188 -2.22 8.23 -15.76
C ALA A 188 -1.20 7.54 -14.84
N ALA A 189 -0.09 8.20 -14.52
CA ALA A 189 0.93 7.67 -13.61
C ALA A 189 0.37 7.44 -12.20
N PHE A 190 -0.46 8.36 -11.68
CA PHE A 190 -1.13 8.23 -10.39
C PHE A 190 -1.98 6.95 -10.28
N ILE A 191 -2.55 6.47 -11.38
CA ILE A 191 -3.38 5.27 -11.41
C ILE A 191 -2.56 4.03 -11.75
N LEU A 192 -1.76 4.10 -12.82
CA LEU A 192 -1.07 2.93 -13.36
C LEU A 192 0.07 2.44 -12.47
N VAL A 193 0.86 3.35 -11.88
CA VAL A 193 1.99 2.97 -11.03
C VAL A 193 1.53 2.17 -9.80
N PRO A 194 0.56 2.64 -9.00
CA PRO A 194 0.07 1.87 -7.87
C PRO A 194 -0.71 0.61 -8.30
N ALA A 195 -1.41 0.65 -9.42
CA ALA A 195 -2.11 -0.52 -9.95
C ALA A 195 -1.12 -1.64 -10.32
N ILE A 196 -0.02 -1.32 -11.00
CA ILE A 196 1.02 -2.29 -11.36
C ILE A 196 1.67 -2.87 -10.08
N GLY A 197 2.08 -2.03 -9.14
CA GLY A 197 2.67 -2.48 -7.87
C GLY A 197 1.73 -3.38 -7.07
N THR A 198 0.45 -3.03 -7.02
CA THR A 198 -0.60 -3.82 -6.35
C THR A 198 -0.85 -5.15 -7.07
N LEU A 199 -0.90 -5.17 -8.40
CA LEU A 199 -1.04 -6.39 -9.20
C LEU A 199 0.13 -7.36 -9.00
N ILE A 200 1.37 -6.84 -8.96
CA ILE A 200 2.55 -7.65 -8.63
C ILE A 200 2.41 -8.23 -7.22
N GLY A 201 2.02 -7.42 -6.25
CA GLY A 201 1.78 -7.88 -4.87
C GLY A 201 0.72 -8.99 -4.79
N ILE A 202 -0.41 -8.82 -5.47
CA ILE A 202 -1.47 -9.83 -5.58
C ILE A 202 -0.91 -11.12 -6.21
N TRP A 203 -0.20 -11.00 -7.32
CA TRP A 203 0.37 -12.15 -8.03
C TRP A 203 1.33 -12.95 -7.18
N VAL A 204 2.25 -12.27 -6.48
CA VAL A 204 3.21 -12.90 -5.56
C VAL A 204 2.49 -13.59 -4.40
N MET A 205 1.51 -12.91 -3.79
CA MET A 205 0.81 -13.43 -2.60
C MET A 205 -0.22 -14.52 -2.93
N ARG A 206 -0.62 -14.67 -4.19
CA ARG A 206 -1.44 -15.82 -4.63
C ARG A 206 -0.76 -17.16 -4.39
N SER A 207 0.56 -17.20 -4.42
CA SER A 207 1.36 -18.40 -4.19
C SER A 207 1.90 -18.49 -2.74
N TYR A 208 1.39 -17.68 -1.81
CA TYR A 208 1.81 -17.73 -0.41
C TYR A 208 1.32 -19.04 0.27
N ASP A 209 2.25 -19.80 0.80
CA ASP A 209 2.04 -21.20 1.18
C ASP A 209 1.74 -21.38 2.69
N LEU A 210 1.97 -20.34 3.52
CA LEU A 210 1.72 -20.38 4.96
C LEU A 210 0.32 -19.82 5.22
N ASP A 211 -0.69 -20.67 5.10
CA ASP A 211 -2.07 -20.33 5.41
C ASP A 211 -2.38 -20.41 6.91
N GLU A 212 -3.59 -20.03 7.29
CA GLU A 212 -4.02 -19.96 8.69
C GLU A 212 -4.03 -21.35 9.36
N ALA A 213 -4.36 -22.42 8.61
CA ALA A 213 -4.35 -23.77 9.15
C ALA A 213 -2.93 -24.20 9.48
N ARG A 214 -2.00 -23.97 8.56
CA ARG A 214 -0.58 -24.28 8.76
C ARG A 214 0.05 -23.45 9.88
N ALA A 215 -0.30 -22.18 9.99
CA ALA A 215 0.18 -21.33 11.09
C ALA A 215 -0.30 -21.81 12.46
N ARG A 216 -1.53 -22.32 12.56
CA ARG A 216 -2.04 -22.96 13.80
C ARG A 216 -1.29 -24.25 14.13
N GLU A 217 -1.11 -25.15 13.18
CA GLU A 217 -0.34 -26.38 13.38
C GLU A 217 1.07 -26.10 13.92
N ILE A 218 1.73 -25.05 13.39
CA ILE A 218 3.07 -24.64 13.84
C ILE A 218 3.03 -24.18 15.29
N ARG A 219 2.05 -23.33 15.68
CA ARG A 219 1.91 -22.87 17.06
C ARG A 219 1.63 -24.03 18.02
N ASP A 220 0.71 -24.91 17.67
CA ASP A 220 0.39 -26.08 18.50
C ASP A 220 1.63 -26.96 18.72
N ALA A 221 2.47 -27.11 17.69
CA ALA A 221 3.73 -27.86 17.79
C ALA A 221 4.77 -27.16 18.68
N LEU A 222 4.86 -25.81 18.64
CA LEU A 222 5.74 -25.05 19.50
C LEU A 222 5.27 -25.12 20.96
N ASP A 223 3.96 -24.98 21.22
CA ASP A 223 3.37 -25.07 22.55
C ASP A 223 3.59 -26.47 23.15
N ALA A 224 3.40 -27.54 22.36
CA ALA A 224 3.67 -28.90 22.80
C ALA A 224 5.16 -29.12 23.14
N ARG A 225 6.07 -28.48 22.39
CA ARG A 225 7.52 -28.53 22.69
C ARG A 225 7.86 -27.77 23.99
N ALA A 226 7.26 -26.60 24.21
CA ALA A 226 7.47 -25.81 25.41
C ALA A 226 6.97 -26.53 26.69
N ALA A 227 5.89 -27.31 26.57
CA ALA A 227 5.35 -28.10 27.67
C ALA A 227 6.24 -29.33 28.08
N GLN A 228 7.21 -29.69 27.24
CA GLN A 228 8.12 -30.84 27.45
C GLN A 228 9.52 -30.41 27.94
N SER A 229 9.82 -29.12 27.92
CA SER A 229 11.09 -28.51 28.38
C SER A 229 10.98 -27.98 29.80
#